data_1184f50b940f6365e7b2ef61d5ecea84
#
_entry.id   1184f50b940f6365e7b2ef61d5ecea84
#
_cell.length_a   1.000
_cell.length_b   1.000
_cell.length_c   1.000
_cell.angle_alpha   90.00
_cell.angle_beta   90.00
_cell.angle_gamma   90.00
#
_symmetry.space_group_name_H-M   'P 1'
#
loop_
_entity.id
_entity.type
_entity.pdbx_description
1 polymer ?
#
loop_
_entity_poly.entity_id
_entity_poly.type
_entity_poly.pdbx_seq_one_letter_code
_entity_poly.pdbx_strand_id
1 'polypeptide(L)'
;MGMRFFSTKDRPFHMGPYPLERLKRAEEMPNLGAIPATKQLDFRALDTPHSLVNSMREYQAMMDTVREGVVNPTPANTPSDLQERSNHIKAFGYFQDTSMVGVCALPKSALLIEPTRNPDINRLVNDIRTKQTKTLASGIDQIMAALKESIEAPLEAIDHHTHSIVLLVEHHRDPKAHEPGSEWIMGTQDHRAALRGTETAVILAEYLHLLGYSARAH
;
A
#
# COMPACT_ATOMS: atom_id res chain seq x y z
N MET A 1 -22.98 -3.64 -19.00
CA MET A 1 -21.79 -3.12 -19.70
C MET A 1 -20.60 -3.88 -19.13
N GLY A 2 -20.00 -4.81 -19.89
CA GLY A 2 -18.90 -5.64 -19.37
C GLY A 2 -17.67 -4.77 -19.12
N MET A 3 -17.04 -4.97 -17.94
CA MET A 3 -15.77 -4.32 -17.60
C MET A 3 -14.71 -4.82 -18.59
N ARG A 4 -14.06 -3.92 -19.32
CA ARG A 4 -12.96 -4.30 -20.21
C ARG A 4 -11.68 -4.28 -19.39
N PHE A 5 -11.06 -5.45 -19.27
CA PHE A 5 -9.71 -5.53 -18.73
C PHE A 5 -8.73 -4.86 -19.68
N PHE A 6 -7.73 -4.22 -19.09
CA PHE A 6 -6.66 -3.64 -19.88
C PHE A 6 -5.80 -4.76 -20.47
N SER A 7 -5.86 -4.94 -21.77
CA SER A 7 -4.99 -5.84 -22.50
C SER A 7 -3.84 -5.06 -23.14
N THR A 8 -2.63 -5.61 -23.11
CA THR A 8 -1.47 -5.01 -23.78
C THR A 8 -1.59 -5.02 -25.30
N LYS A 9 -2.54 -5.80 -25.86
CA LYS A 9 -2.70 -5.96 -27.31
C LYS A 9 -3.26 -4.72 -28.02
N ASP A 10 -4.08 -3.95 -27.32
CA ASP A 10 -4.83 -2.84 -27.93
C ASP A 10 -4.45 -1.46 -27.36
N ARG A 11 -3.25 -1.32 -26.84
CA ARG A 11 -2.83 -0.07 -26.18
C ARG A 11 -1.95 0.79 -27.06
N PRO A 12 -2.23 2.09 -27.10
CA PRO A 12 -1.40 3.05 -27.83
C PRO A 12 -0.07 3.35 -27.12
N PHE A 13 0.10 2.94 -25.86
CA PHE A 13 1.32 3.13 -25.07
C PHE A 13 1.73 1.84 -24.37
N HIS A 14 3.02 1.71 -24.14
CA HIS A 14 3.62 0.54 -23.52
C HIS A 14 3.32 0.48 -22.02
N MET A 15 2.65 -0.59 -21.58
CA MET A 15 2.35 -0.85 -20.16
C MET A 15 3.07 -2.12 -19.70
N GLY A 16 4.38 -2.11 -19.78
CA GLY A 16 5.23 -3.25 -19.43
C GLY A 16 5.43 -4.26 -20.54
N PRO A 17 6.33 -5.22 -20.36
CA PRO A 17 7.22 -5.30 -19.22
C PRO A 17 8.22 -4.15 -19.22
N TYR A 18 8.42 -3.54 -18.06
CA TYR A 18 9.43 -2.50 -17.88
C TYR A 18 10.85 -3.10 -17.90
N PRO A 19 11.91 -2.30 -18.09
CA PRO A 19 13.28 -2.82 -18.18
C PRO A 19 13.67 -3.72 -17.01
N LEU A 20 13.26 -3.40 -15.79
CA LEU A 20 13.53 -4.21 -14.59
C LEU A 20 12.87 -5.59 -14.63
N GLU A 21 11.69 -5.73 -15.24
CA GLU A 21 11.01 -7.03 -15.38
C GLU A 21 11.68 -7.95 -16.40
N ARG A 22 12.53 -7.40 -17.27
CA ARG A 22 13.29 -8.15 -18.28
C ARG A 22 14.61 -8.70 -17.73
N LEU A 23 14.99 -8.31 -16.51
CA LEU A 23 16.18 -8.85 -15.88
C LEU A 23 16.01 -10.36 -15.67
N LYS A 24 17.09 -11.09 -15.94
CA LYS A 24 17.11 -12.53 -15.66
C LYS A 24 16.91 -12.74 -14.17
N ARG A 25 15.92 -13.55 -13.81
CA ARG A 25 15.69 -13.95 -12.42
C ARG A 25 16.80 -14.89 -11.97
N ALA A 26 17.20 -14.77 -10.72
CA ALA A 26 18.10 -15.75 -10.11
C ALA A 26 17.41 -17.14 -10.11
N GLU A 27 18.16 -18.17 -10.45
CA GLU A 27 17.66 -19.55 -10.47
C GLU A 27 17.42 -20.06 -9.04
N GLU A 28 18.21 -19.54 -8.11
CA GLU A 28 18.11 -19.86 -6.69
C GLU A 28 17.83 -18.60 -5.87
N MET A 29 17.03 -18.78 -4.81
CA MET A 29 16.84 -17.70 -3.83
C MET A 29 18.18 -17.42 -3.12
N PRO A 30 18.58 -16.17 -2.98
CA PRO A 30 19.77 -15.85 -2.22
C PRO A 30 19.59 -16.30 -0.77
N ASN A 31 20.67 -16.74 -0.16
CA ASN A 31 20.67 -17.04 1.27
C ASN A 31 20.40 -15.77 2.07
N LEU A 32 19.17 -15.56 2.51
CA LEU A 32 18.77 -14.37 3.24
C LEU A 32 19.56 -14.18 4.56
N GLY A 33 20.07 -15.27 5.15
CA GLY A 33 20.93 -15.18 6.33
C GLY A 33 22.30 -14.60 6.04
N ALA A 34 22.75 -14.56 4.77
CA ALA A 34 23.99 -13.95 4.34
C ALA A 34 23.83 -12.48 3.90
N ILE A 35 22.60 -12.00 3.76
CA ILE A 35 22.35 -10.59 3.43
C ILE A 35 22.61 -9.79 4.71
N PRO A 36 23.56 -8.81 4.67
CA PRO A 36 23.77 -7.94 5.82
C PRO A 36 22.45 -7.33 6.25
N ALA A 37 22.12 -7.40 7.54
CA ALA A 37 20.97 -6.71 8.07
C ALA A 37 21.08 -5.23 7.66
N THR A 38 20.19 -4.79 6.79
CA THR A 38 20.06 -3.37 6.47
C THR A 38 19.75 -2.67 7.77
N LYS A 39 20.63 -1.77 8.18
CA LYS A 39 20.39 -0.95 9.36
C LYS A 39 19.09 -0.18 9.10
N GLN A 40 18.03 -0.57 9.75
CA GLN A 40 16.79 0.17 9.69
C GLN A 40 17.11 1.55 10.24
N LEU A 41 17.10 2.55 9.39
CA LEU A 41 17.30 3.92 9.82
C LEU A 41 16.16 4.24 10.78
N ASP A 42 16.50 4.52 12.03
CA ASP A 42 15.54 4.88 13.05
C ASP A 42 15.10 6.33 12.79
N PHE A 43 14.07 6.48 11.99
CA PHE A 43 13.51 7.79 11.62
C PHE A 43 12.69 8.36 12.77
N ARG A 44 13.34 8.62 13.89
CA ARG A 44 12.75 9.32 15.04
C ARG A 44 12.63 10.82 14.78
N ALA A 45 12.11 11.20 13.64
CA ALA A 45 11.63 12.56 13.45
C ALA A 45 10.37 12.85 14.31
N LEU A 46 9.92 11.86 15.07
CA LEU A 46 8.76 11.91 15.97
C LEU A 46 8.88 13.00 17.04
N ASP A 47 10.10 13.29 17.48
CA ASP A 47 10.36 14.30 18.50
C ASP A 47 10.27 15.73 17.96
N THR A 48 10.12 15.87 16.63
CA THR A 48 9.96 17.17 15.97
C THR A 48 8.53 17.30 15.44
N PRO A 49 7.61 17.98 16.14
CA PRO A 49 6.19 18.05 15.76
C PRO A 49 5.92 18.58 14.35
N HIS A 50 6.83 19.41 13.84
CA HIS A 50 6.72 20.05 12.50
C HIS A 50 7.46 19.28 11.41
N SER A 51 7.84 18.03 11.67
CA SER A 51 8.53 17.20 10.68
C SER A 51 7.61 16.84 9.51
N LEU A 52 8.13 16.96 8.30
CA LEU A 52 7.46 16.46 7.08
C LEU A 52 7.10 14.97 7.19
N VAL A 53 7.95 14.18 7.86
CA VAL A 53 7.71 12.75 8.12
C VAL A 53 6.42 12.53 8.89
N ASN A 54 6.14 13.36 9.91
CA ASN A 54 4.91 13.23 10.70
C ASN A 54 3.65 13.42 9.84
N SER A 55 3.68 14.37 8.92
CA SER A 55 2.58 14.59 7.99
C SER A 55 2.35 13.39 7.06
N MET A 56 3.42 12.78 6.54
CA MET A 56 3.31 11.58 5.71
C MET A 56 2.81 10.35 6.51
N ARG A 57 3.29 10.19 7.74
CA ARG A 57 2.87 9.09 8.63
C ARG A 57 1.41 9.20 9.05
N GLU A 58 0.92 10.41 9.32
CA GLU A 58 -0.50 10.65 9.62
C GLU A 58 -1.38 10.23 8.45
N TYR A 59 -0.98 10.60 7.23
CA TYR A 59 -1.72 10.23 6.04
C TYR A 59 -1.69 8.73 5.80
N GLN A 60 -0.54 8.08 5.99
CA GLN A 60 -0.41 6.63 5.90
C GLN A 60 -1.27 5.91 6.94
N ALA A 61 -1.30 6.39 8.19
CA ALA A 61 -2.16 5.83 9.23
C ALA A 61 -3.66 5.95 8.88
N MET A 62 -4.05 7.04 8.22
CA MET A 62 -5.42 7.19 7.70
C MET A 62 -5.73 6.17 6.60
N MET A 63 -4.80 5.89 5.69
CA MET A 63 -4.96 4.85 4.67
C MET A 63 -5.11 3.45 5.28
N ASP A 64 -4.47 3.18 6.40
CA ASP A 64 -4.57 1.90 7.11
C ASP A 64 -5.99 1.60 7.58
N THR A 65 -6.82 2.61 7.78
CA THR A 65 -8.24 2.46 8.19
C THR A 65 -9.13 1.95 7.06
N VAL A 66 -8.71 2.10 5.82
CA VAL A 66 -9.46 1.71 4.61
C VAL A 66 -8.80 0.57 3.83
N ARG A 67 -7.81 -0.10 4.42
CA ARG A 67 -7.10 -1.21 3.80
C ARG A 67 -7.94 -2.48 3.61
N GLU A 68 -9.01 -2.61 4.40
CA GLU A 68 -10.00 -3.67 4.32
C GLU A 68 -11.29 -3.05 3.80
N GLY A 69 -11.70 -3.42 2.62
CA GLY A 69 -12.93 -2.93 2.00
C GLY A 69 -14.05 -3.96 2.08
N VAL A 70 -15.19 -3.60 1.55
CA VAL A 70 -16.35 -4.50 1.43
C VAL A 70 -16.32 -5.17 0.07
N VAL A 71 -16.27 -6.50 0.06
CA VAL A 71 -16.26 -7.30 -1.18
C VAL A 71 -17.63 -7.21 -1.85
N ASN A 72 -17.65 -6.86 -3.12
CA ASN A 72 -18.87 -6.87 -3.93
C ASN A 72 -19.46 -8.30 -3.97
N PRO A 73 -20.70 -8.53 -3.54
CA PRO A 73 -21.31 -9.84 -3.53
C PRO A 73 -21.56 -10.40 -4.94
N THR A 74 -21.52 -9.54 -5.96
CA THR A 74 -21.68 -9.95 -7.36
C THR A 74 -20.32 -9.88 -8.07
N PRO A 75 -19.62 -11.02 -8.26
CA PRO A 75 -18.32 -11.02 -8.94
C PRO A 75 -18.42 -10.48 -10.36
N ALA A 76 -17.44 -9.69 -10.76
CA ALA A 76 -17.31 -9.21 -12.11
C ALA A 76 -16.93 -10.38 -13.06
N ASN A 77 -17.36 -10.28 -14.31
CA ASN A 77 -16.91 -11.22 -15.34
C ASN A 77 -15.44 -10.92 -15.71
N THR A 78 -14.53 -11.66 -15.10
CA THR A 78 -13.09 -11.53 -15.30
C THR A 78 -12.59 -12.58 -16.30
N PRO A 79 -11.51 -12.34 -17.07
CA PRO A 79 -10.93 -13.31 -17.98
C PRO A 79 -10.59 -14.62 -17.26
N SER A 80 -10.77 -15.75 -17.92
CA SER A 80 -10.35 -17.06 -17.41
C SER A 80 -8.84 -17.26 -17.48
N ASP A 81 -8.15 -16.58 -18.39
CA ASP A 81 -6.70 -16.65 -18.54
C ASP A 81 -5.99 -15.95 -17.38
N LEU A 82 -5.21 -16.71 -16.62
CA LEU A 82 -4.45 -16.23 -15.47
C LEU A 82 -3.36 -15.23 -15.87
N GLN A 83 -2.77 -15.41 -17.07
CA GLN A 83 -1.77 -14.47 -17.57
C GLN A 83 -2.40 -13.10 -17.88
N GLU A 84 -3.59 -13.12 -18.47
CA GLU A 84 -4.33 -11.89 -18.74
C GLU A 84 -4.70 -11.16 -17.44
N ARG A 85 -5.17 -11.87 -16.42
CA ARG A 85 -5.42 -11.30 -15.08
C ARG A 85 -4.16 -10.69 -14.46
N SER A 86 -3.04 -11.43 -14.52
CA SER A 86 -1.75 -10.94 -14.01
C SER A 86 -1.29 -9.69 -14.76
N ASN A 87 -1.40 -9.68 -16.07
CA ASN A 87 -1.06 -8.51 -16.90
C ASN A 87 -1.94 -7.30 -16.59
N HIS A 88 -3.22 -7.54 -16.30
CA HIS A 88 -4.13 -6.47 -15.90
C HIS A 88 -3.73 -5.83 -14.54
N ILE A 89 -3.43 -6.67 -13.53
CA ILE A 89 -2.96 -6.20 -12.22
C ILE A 89 -1.65 -5.42 -12.35
N LYS A 90 -0.70 -5.93 -13.13
CA LYS A 90 0.56 -5.25 -13.39
C LYS A 90 0.35 -3.91 -14.08
N ALA A 91 -0.50 -3.89 -15.12
CA ALA A 91 -0.83 -2.67 -15.84
C ALA A 91 -1.47 -1.61 -14.93
N PHE A 92 -2.30 -2.05 -13.98
CA PHE A 92 -2.89 -1.16 -12.99
C PHE A 92 -1.84 -0.57 -12.04
N GLY A 93 -0.94 -1.39 -11.50
CA GLY A 93 0.13 -0.91 -10.64
C GLY A 93 1.06 0.08 -11.36
N TYR A 94 1.44 -0.19 -12.60
CA TYR A 94 2.23 0.74 -13.40
C TYR A 94 1.49 2.04 -13.72
N PHE A 95 0.19 1.97 -13.91
CA PHE A 95 -0.64 3.17 -14.05
C PHE A 95 -0.63 4.02 -12.77
N GLN A 96 -0.44 3.41 -11.61
CA GLN A 96 -0.29 4.04 -10.30
C GLN A 96 1.17 4.37 -9.95
N ASP A 97 2.03 4.51 -10.94
CA ASP A 97 3.44 4.92 -10.80
C ASP A 97 4.32 3.95 -10.00
N THR A 98 3.96 2.66 -9.92
CA THR A 98 4.88 1.67 -9.34
C THR A 98 6.01 1.36 -10.32
N SER A 99 7.20 1.13 -9.80
CA SER A 99 8.39 0.80 -10.60
C SER A 99 8.36 -0.66 -11.07
N MET A 100 7.75 -1.55 -10.27
CA MET A 100 7.63 -2.97 -10.58
C MET A 100 6.43 -3.58 -9.86
N VAL A 101 5.76 -4.54 -10.51
CA VAL A 101 4.65 -5.30 -9.92
C VAL A 101 4.87 -6.79 -10.13
N GLY A 102 4.80 -7.55 -9.04
CA GLY A 102 4.87 -9.02 -9.07
C GLY A 102 3.63 -9.66 -8.47
N VAL A 103 3.26 -10.82 -8.98
CA VAL A 103 2.21 -11.68 -8.42
C VAL A 103 2.82 -13.03 -8.12
N CYS A 104 2.64 -13.53 -6.90
CA CYS A 104 3.15 -14.83 -6.50
C CYS A 104 2.19 -15.53 -5.53
N ALA A 105 2.37 -16.84 -5.34
CA ALA A 105 1.71 -17.55 -4.26
C ALA A 105 2.19 -16.98 -2.91
N LEU A 106 1.28 -16.85 -1.96
CA LEU A 106 1.59 -16.36 -0.62
C LEU A 106 2.14 -17.53 0.21
N PRO A 107 3.44 -17.54 0.54
CA PRO A 107 3.99 -18.59 1.40
C PRO A 107 3.58 -18.36 2.85
N LYS A 108 3.29 -19.43 3.59
CA LYS A 108 2.93 -19.33 5.01
C LYS A 108 4.00 -18.63 5.87
N SER A 109 5.26 -18.73 5.46
CA SER A 109 6.38 -18.04 6.14
C SER A 109 6.36 -16.51 6.01
N ALA A 110 5.56 -15.96 5.10
CA ALA A 110 5.37 -14.52 4.97
C ALA A 110 4.26 -13.98 5.89
N LEU A 111 3.48 -14.85 6.51
CA LEU A 111 2.44 -14.46 7.44
C LEU A 111 3.03 -14.29 8.85
N LEU A 112 2.67 -13.20 9.50
CA LEU A 112 2.98 -13.00 10.91
C LEU A 112 2.15 -13.93 11.77
N ILE A 113 2.72 -14.41 12.87
CA ILE A 113 2.00 -15.25 13.84
C ILE A 113 0.90 -14.44 14.53
N GLU A 114 1.18 -13.18 14.79
CA GLU A 114 0.22 -12.25 15.38
C GLU A 114 0.06 -11.02 14.46
N PRO A 115 -1.18 -10.54 14.26
CA PRO A 115 -1.40 -9.35 13.45
C PRO A 115 -0.81 -8.11 14.15
N THR A 116 -0.12 -7.28 13.39
CA THR A 116 0.41 -6.01 13.88
C THR A 116 -0.43 -4.86 13.35
N ARG A 117 -0.66 -3.86 14.21
CA ARG A 117 -1.29 -2.60 13.84
C ARG A 117 -0.23 -1.51 13.70
N ASN A 118 -0.50 -0.57 12.80
CA ASN A 118 0.29 0.63 12.72
C ASN A 118 0.17 1.42 14.05
N PRO A 119 1.29 1.72 14.76
CA PRO A 119 1.25 2.42 16.03
C PRO A 119 0.70 3.85 15.93
N ASP A 120 0.77 4.47 14.77
CA ASP A 120 0.26 5.83 14.55
C ASP A 120 -1.28 5.90 14.50
N ILE A 121 -1.97 4.76 14.39
CA ILE A 121 -3.44 4.70 14.45
C ILE A 121 -3.96 5.23 15.78
N ASN A 122 -3.32 4.90 16.89
CA ASN A 122 -3.72 5.41 18.22
C ASN A 122 -3.64 6.94 18.29
N ARG A 123 -2.63 7.53 17.67
CA ARG A 123 -2.50 8.99 17.57
C ARG A 123 -3.63 9.57 16.73
N LEU A 124 -3.93 8.98 15.57
CA LEU A 124 -5.04 9.39 14.72
C LEU A 124 -6.38 9.35 15.46
N VAL A 125 -6.66 8.28 16.21
CA VAL A 125 -7.88 8.17 17.04
C VAL A 125 -7.98 9.29 18.08
N ASN A 126 -6.86 9.61 18.74
CA ASN A 126 -6.84 10.69 19.72
C ASN A 126 -7.06 12.06 19.09
N ASP A 127 -6.48 12.30 17.92
CA ASP A 127 -6.67 13.55 17.16
C ASP A 127 -8.13 13.71 16.69
N ILE A 128 -8.75 12.62 16.23
CA ILE A 128 -10.17 12.59 15.88
C ILE A 128 -11.02 12.93 17.10
N ARG A 129 -10.79 12.30 18.26
CA ARG A 129 -11.51 12.58 19.50
C ARG A 129 -11.37 14.05 19.92
N THR A 130 -10.20 14.63 19.79
CA THR A 130 -9.94 16.02 20.14
C THR A 130 -10.66 16.99 19.21
N LYS A 131 -10.80 16.65 17.94
CA LYS A 131 -11.50 17.47 16.93
C LYS A 131 -13.02 17.35 17.00
N GLN A 132 -13.56 16.18 17.36
CA GLN A 132 -15.00 15.96 17.51
C GLN A 132 -15.68 16.92 18.49
N THR A 133 -14.98 17.29 19.56
CA THR A 133 -15.51 18.22 20.57
C THR A 133 -15.72 19.65 20.07
N LYS A 134 -15.29 19.96 18.85
CA LYS A 134 -15.31 21.31 18.29
C LYS A 134 -16.24 21.47 17.07
N THR A 135 -16.85 20.39 16.57
CA THR A 135 -17.63 20.43 15.33
C THR A 135 -19.11 20.14 15.63
N LEU A 136 -19.96 21.12 15.36
CA LEU A 136 -21.42 21.06 15.61
C LEU A 136 -22.23 20.45 14.46
N ALA A 137 -21.60 19.76 13.51
CA ALA A 137 -22.30 19.20 12.36
C ALA A 137 -22.62 17.70 12.58
N SER A 138 -23.85 17.38 12.88
CA SER A 138 -24.32 16.04 13.22
C SER A 138 -23.99 14.93 12.19
N GLY A 139 -23.85 15.28 10.90
CA GLY A 139 -23.48 14.30 9.87
C GLY A 139 -21.99 13.91 9.92
N ILE A 140 -21.12 14.84 10.27
CA ILE A 140 -19.70 14.58 10.42
C ILE A 140 -19.42 13.70 11.63
N ASP A 141 -20.17 13.91 12.72
CA ASP A 141 -20.01 13.10 13.93
C ASP A 141 -20.34 11.62 13.70
N GLN A 142 -21.32 11.31 12.87
CA GLN A 142 -21.66 9.94 12.48
C GLN A 142 -20.57 9.29 11.63
N ILE A 143 -20.02 10.01 10.66
CA ILE A 143 -18.89 9.53 9.83
C ILE A 143 -17.67 9.28 10.71
N MET A 144 -17.37 10.18 11.64
CA MET A 144 -16.24 10.04 12.54
C MET A 144 -16.43 8.90 13.55
N ALA A 145 -17.66 8.65 14.01
CA ALA A 145 -17.99 7.52 14.87
C ALA A 145 -17.80 6.18 14.12
N ALA A 146 -18.30 6.08 12.89
CA ALA A 146 -18.13 4.90 12.05
C ALA A 146 -16.66 4.64 11.70
N LEU A 147 -15.91 5.69 11.40
CA LEU A 147 -14.47 5.58 11.16
C LEU A 147 -13.72 5.08 12.40
N LYS A 148 -14.06 5.59 13.57
CA LYS A 148 -13.48 5.13 14.83
C LYS A 148 -13.80 3.66 15.11
N GLU A 149 -15.04 3.24 14.91
CA GLU A 149 -15.47 1.85 15.07
C GLU A 149 -14.67 0.93 14.13
N SER A 150 -14.50 1.31 12.88
CA SER A 150 -13.68 0.59 11.90
C SER A 150 -12.22 0.49 12.33
N ILE A 151 -11.64 1.55 12.86
CA ILE A 151 -10.25 1.58 13.36
C ILE A 151 -10.07 0.66 14.58
N GLU A 152 -11.04 0.62 15.48
CA GLU A 152 -10.98 -0.17 16.72
C GLU A 152 -11.40 -1.63 16.50
N ALA A 153 -11.98 -1.97 15.34
CA ALA A 153 -12.38 -3.34 15.00
C ALA A 153 -11.19 -4.31 15.04
N PRO A 154 -11.40 -5.55 15.46
CA PRO A 154 -10.37 -6.59 15.36
C PRO A 154 -9.91 -6.75 13.90
N LEU A 155 -8.61 -7.02 13.72
CA LEU A 155 -8.08 -7.33 12.40
C LEU A 155 -8.64 -8.69 11.94
N GLU A 156 -9.17 -8.74 10.73
CA GLU A 156 -9.60 -10.00 10.13
C GLU A 156 -8.41 -10.91 9.85
N ALA A 157 -8.64 -12.22 9.97
CA ALA A 157 -7.66 -13.22 9.58
C ALA A 157 -7.50 -13.23 8.06
N ILE A 158 -6.26 -13.38 7.59
CA ILE A 158 -5.92 -13.43 6.17
C ILE A 158 -5.53 -14.83 5.69
N ASP A 159 -5.81 -15.85 6.49
CA ASP A 159 -5.41 -17.25 6.22
C ASP A 159 -6.02 -17.81 4.93
N HIS A 160 -7.11 -17.22 4.47
CA HIS A 160 -7.79 -17.56 3.23
C HIS A 160 -7.14 -16.94 1.98
N HIS A 161 -6.25 -16.00 2.14
CA HIS A 161 -5.53 -15.40 1.01
C HIS A 161 -4.46 -16.36 0.49
N THR A 162 -4.45 -16.59 -0.81
CA THR A 162 -3.58 -17.56 -1.48
C THR A 162 -2.45 -16.93 -2.29
N HIS A 163 -2.58 -15.67 -2.62
CA HIS A 163 -1.64 -14.95 -3.46
C HIS A 163 -1.24 -13.62 -2.84
N SER A 164 -0.07 -13.15 -3.21
CA SER A 164 0.44 -11.82 -2.88
C SER A 164 0.72 -11.03 -4.16
N ILE A 165 0.32 -9.77 -4.16
CA ILE A 165 0.69 -8.79 -5.17
C ILE A 165 1.73 -7.88 -4.52
N VAL A 166 2.93 -7.89 -5.08
CA VAL A 166 4.06 -7.13 -4.55
C VAL A 166 4.26 -5.89 -5.42
N LEU A 167 4.23 -4.73 -4.80
CA LEU A 167 4.42 -3.44 -5.44
C LEU A 167 5.78 -2.89 -5.01
N LEU A 168 6.63 -2.53 -5.98
CA LEU A 168 7.89 -1.86 -5.73
C LEU A 168 7.75 -0.39 -6.13
N VAL A 169 8.07 0.49 -5.21
CA VAL A 169 8.08 1.94 -5.44
C VAL A 169 9.52 2.43 -5.37
N GLU A 170 9.91 3.26 -6.33
CA GLU A 170 11.27 3.78 -6.39
C GLU A 170 11.56 4.66 -5.18
N HIS A 171 12.67 4.36 -4.54
CA HIS A 171 13.24 5.18 -3.49
C HIS A 171 14.17 6.22 -4.14
N HIS A 172 13.75 7.46 -4.15
CA HIS A 172 14.58 8.54 -4.69
C HIS A 172 15.82 8.78 -3.82
N ARG A 173 16.88 9.25 -4.44
CA ARG A 173 18.08 9.65 -3.68
C ARG A 173 17.77 10.84 -2.78
N ASP A 174 18.42 10.87 -1.64
CA ASP A 174 18.44 12.07 -0.84
C ASP A 174 19.17 13.22 -1.53
N PRO A 175 18.77 14.48 -1.29
CA PRO A 175 19.53 15.63 -1.76
C PRO A 175 20.95 15.62 -1.18
N LYS A 176 21.92 16.05 -1.97
CA LYS A 176 23.29 16.25 -1.50
C LYS A 176 23.35 17.49 -0.60
N ALA A 177 24.38 17.52 0.25
CA ALA A 177 24.70 18.71 1.00
C ALA A 177 24.74 19.94 0.05
N HIS A 178 24.11 21.03 0.43
CA HIS A 178 23.94 22.27 -0.34
C HIS A 178 22.94 22.24 -1.51
N GLU A 179 22.33 21.10 -1.84
CA GLU A 179 21.17 21.09 -2.74
C GLU A 179 19.93 21.66 -2.01
N PRO A 180 19.00 22.32 -2.75
CA PRO A 180 17.77 22.83 -2.14
C PRO A 180 17.02 21.72 -1.39
N GLY A 181 16.62 22.02 -0.16
CA GLY A 181 15.86 21.10 0.68
C GLY A 181 16.69 20.07 1.45
N SER A 182 18.04 20.07 1.32
CA SER A 182 18.90 19.08 2.00
C SER A 182 18.69 19.02 3.52
N GLU A 183 18.36 20.15 4.16
CA GLU A 183 18.17 20.22 5.61
C GLU A 183 16.87 19.58 6.12
N TRP A 184 15.83 19.50 5.28
CA TRP A 184 14.50 19.04 5.70
C TRP A 184 13.92 17.90 4.89
N ILE A 185 14.49 17.56 3.72
CA ILE A 185 14.11 16.40 2.90
C ILE A 185 15.01 15.19 3.20
N MET A 186 16.27 15.41 3.60
CA MET A 186 17.22 14.32 3.83
C MET A 186 16.67 13.29 4.82
N GLY A 187 16.75 12.02 4.47
CA GLY A 187 16.25 10.91 5.28
C GLY A 187 14.72 10.72 5.25
N THR A 188 13.99 11.43 4.38
CA THR A 188 12.52 11.30 4.30
C THR A 188 12.03 10.53 3.07
N GLN A 189 12.93 10.13 2.18
CA GLN A 189 12.57 9.51 0.89
C GLN A 189 11.94 8.12 1.04
N ASP A 190 12.31 7.38 2.05
CA ASP A 190 11.71 6.10 2.39
C ASP A 190 10.24 6.26 2.84
N HIS A 191 9.94 7.26 3.67
CA HIS A 191 8.55 7.57 4.07
C HIS A 191 7.70 8.00 2.87
N ARG A 192 8.29 8.76 1.95
CA ARG A 192 7.64 9.12 0.69
C ARG A 192 7.34 7.88 -0.15
N ALA A 193 8.31 6.98 -0.30
CA ALA A 193 8.13 5.73 -1.04
C ALA A 193 7.08 4.83 -0.37
N ALA A 194 7.13 4.70 0.96
CA ALA A 194 6.15 3.95 1.73
C ALA A 194 4.74 4.50 1.57
N LEU A 195 4.56 5.82 1.66
CA LEU A 195 3.26 6.47 1.46
C LEU A 195 2.69 6.18 0.06
N ARG A 196 3.51 6.30 -0.99
CA ARG A 196 3.09 6.00 -2.37
C ARG A 196 2.73 4.52 -2.55
N GLY A 197 3.52 3.63 -1.94
CA GLY A 197 3.23 2.20 -1.93
C GLY A 197 1.93 1.87 -1.23
N THR A 198 1.68 2.45 -0.06
CA THR A 198 0.44 2.28 0.70
C THR A 198 -0.78 2.77 -0.09
N GLU A 199 -0.71 3.96 -0.67
CA GLU A 199 -1.77 4.51 -1.52
C GLU A 199 -2.13 3.55 -2.67
N THR A 200 -1.13 3.09 -3.40
CA THR A 200 -1.33 2.15 -4.51
C THR A 200 -1.90 0.81 -4.04
N ALA A 201 -1.42 0.28 -2.91
CA ALA A 201 -1.88 -0.99 -2.37
C ALA A 201 -3.35 -0.92 -1.94
N VAL A 202 -3.75 0.16 -1.27
CA VAL A 202 -5.15 0.37 -0.84
C VAL A 202 -6.07 0.51 -2.03
N ILE A 203 -5.70 1.33 -3.03
CA ILE A 203 -6.52 1.50 -4.25
C ILE A 203 -6.65 0.18 -5.01
N LEU A 204 -5.57 -0.61 -5.10
CA LEU A 204 -5.61 -1.91 -5.75
C LEU A 204 -6.48 -2.91 -4.99
N ALA A 205 -6.39 -2.96 -3.67
CA ALA A 205 -7.23 -3.81 -2.84
C ALA A 205 -8.71 -3.46 -3.02
N GLU A 206 -9.05 -2.17 -2.97
CA GLU A 206 -10.42 -1.70 -3.19
C GLU A 206 -10.92 -2.06 -4.60
N TYR A 207 -10.06 -1.92 -5.61
CA TYR A 207 -10.42 -2.34 -6.96
C TYR A 207 -10.74 -3.85 -7.04
N LEU A 208 -9.96 -4.69 -6.34
CA LEU A 208 -10.24 -6.13 -6.27
C LEU A 208 -11.56 -6.43 -5.53
N HIS A 209 -11.89 -5.68 -4.48
CA HIS A 209 -13.19 -5.77 -3.80
C HIS A 209 -14.35 -5.45 -4.74
N LEU A 210 -14.22 -4.40 -5.55
CA LEU A 210 -15.23 -4.05 -6.56
C LEU A 210 -15.40 -5.16 -7.61
N LEU A 211 -14.34 -5.92 -7.90
CA LEU A 211 -14.40 -7.09 -8.78
C LEU A 211 -14.99 -8.34 -8.10
N GLY A 212 -15.25 -8.32 -6.80
CA GLY A 212 -15.78 -9.44 -6.03
C GLY A 212 -14.72 -10.38 -5.45
N TYR A 213 -13.47 -9.91 -5.32
CA TYR A 213 -12.38 -10.69 -4.73
C TYR A 213 -11.99 -10.12 -3.37
N SER A 214 -11.78 -11.01 -2.39
CA SER A 214 -11.19 -10.62 -1.11
C SER A 214 -9.74 -10.21 -1.31
N ALA A 215 -9.38 -9.05 -0.82
CA ALA A 215 -8.04 -8.49 -0.87
C ALA A 215 -7.78 -7.62 0.36
N ARG A 216 -6.51 -7.42 0.69
CA ARG A 216 -6.09 -6.56 1.79
C ARG A 216 -4.76 -5.91 1.49
N ALA A 217 -4.65 -4.63 1.73
CA ALA A 217 -3.38 -3.92 1.67
C ALA A 217 -2.55 -4.12 2.95
N HIS A 218 -1.22 -4.22 2.79
CA HIS A 218 -0.25 -4.37 3.87
C HIS A 218 0.94 -3.46 3.66
#